data_450d116e1c71cc67b00d694ac73a1c43
#
_entry.id   450d116e1c71cc67b00d694ac73a1c43
#
_cell.length_a   1.000
_cell.length_b   1.000
_cell.length_c   1.000
_cell.angle_alpha   90.00
_cell.angle_beta   90.00
_cell.angle_gamma   90.00
#
_symmetry.space_group_name_H-M   'P 1'
#
loop_
_entity.id
_entity.type
_entity.pdbx_description
1 polymer ?
#
loop_
_entity_poly.entity_id
_entity_poly.type
_entity_poly.pdbx_seq_one_letter_code
_entity_poly.pdbx_strand_id
1 'polypeptide(L)'
;PDGFPDRIINEFIKETGVLGVLGNCVASGTEIIKKLGAEHERTGKPIVYTSADSVFQIAVNVDCFPLDSRNDAKARKILTGQDEVARVIARPFTGHDGNYVRTSDRRDYAILPPDYNLLHRLKDQNYDVWAVGKIEDIFAGSGITRAIHTKNNMDGVDVTVRLMKEKSHGLIFTNLVEFDSSWGHRRDAAGYGKGLEDFDARLPEIIGAMNDDDILIINADHGCDPTFKGTDHTREYIPVLVYGKNIRPVNFGTRNCFADIGQTIAEYVGAEPIITGESFLERIAR
;
A
#
# COMPACT_ATOMS: atom_id res chain seq x y z
N PRO A 1 -9.69 7.77 -19.97
CA PRO A 1 -8.38 7.88 -20.63
C PRO A 1 -8.11 6.61 -21.40
N ASP A 2 -7.57 6.77 -22.61
CA ASP A 2 -7.35 5.65 -23.54
C ASP A 2 -6.03 4.90 -23.29
N GLY A 3 -5.49 4.95 -22.09
CA GLY A 3 -4.18 4.42 -21.71
C GLY A 3 -3.16 5.51 -21.41
N PHE A 4 -1.88 5.15 -21.42
CA PHE A 4 -0.78 6.09 -21.19
C PHE A 4 -0.37 6.81 -22.48
N PRO A 5 0.12 8.06 -22.40
CA PRO A 5 0.65 8.79 -23.55
C PRO A 5 1.78 8.03 -24.26
N ASP A 6 1.89 8.21 -25.59
CA ASP A 6 2.90 7.53 -26.42
C ASP A 6 4.34 7.75 -25.92
N ARG A 7 4.65 8.90 -25.32
CA ARG A 7 5.97 9.19 -24.77
C ARG A 7 6.35 8.22 -23.64
N ILE A 8 5.40 7.85 -22.76
CA ILE A 8 5.61 6.89 -21.66
C ILE A 8 5.81 5.49 -22.24
N ILE A 9 4.99 5.09 -23.20
CA ILE A 9 5.12 3.81 -23.90
C ILE A 9 6.45 3.70 -24.63
N ASN A 10 6.86 4.75 -25.33
CA ASN A 10 8.14 4.77 -26.06
C ASN A 10 9.34 4.71 -25.11
N GLU A 11 9.27 5.38 -23.97
CA GLU A 11 10.29 5.29 -22.94
C GLU A 11 10.35 3.89 -22.33
N PHE A 12 9.19 3.29 -22.02
CA PHE A 12 9.12 1.90 -21.56
C PHE A 12 9.78 0.94 -22.56
N ILE A 13 9.46 1.05 -23.85
CA ILE A 13 10.05 0.22 -24.91
C ILE A 13 11.57 0.42 -24.96
N LYS A 14 12.03 1.66 -24.93
CA LYS A 14 13.46 2.02 -24.95
C LYS A 14 14.22 1.44 -23.76
N GLU A 15 13.71 1.63 -22.56
CA GLU A 15 14.37 1.22 -21.32
C GLU A 15 14.34 -0.31 -21.10
N THR A 16 13.27 -0.98 -21.53
CA THR A 16 13.13 -2.42 -21.38
C THR A 16 13.71 -3.21 -22.55
N GLY A 17 13.83 -2.58 -23.74
CA GLY A 17 14.28 -3.24 -24.96
C GLY A 17 13.25 -4.21 -25.58
N VAL A 18 11.97 -4.11 -25.17
CA VAL A 18 10.89 -4.90 -25.77
C VAL A 18 10.56 -4.36 -27.17
N LEU A 19 10.05 -5.24 -28.05
CA LEU A 19 9.74 -4.89 -29.47
C LEU A 19 8.46 -4.03 -29.62
N GLY A 20 7.80 -3.68 -28.52
CA GLY A 20 6.56 -2.94 -28.48
C GLY A 20 5.67 -3.44 -27.36
N VAL A 21 4.46 -2.90 -27.24
CA VAL A 21 3.48 -3.32 -26.22
C VAL A 21 2.16 -3.73 -26.87
N LEU A 22 1.36 -4.49 -26.15
CA LEU A 22 -0.03 -4.80 -26.47
C LEU A 22 -0.94 -4.08 -25.46
N GLY A 23 -2.12 -3.69 -25.88
CA GLY A 23 -3.12 -3.06 -25.02
C GLY A 23 -2.95 -1.56 -24.92
N ASN A 24 -2.30 -1.05 -23.88
CA ASN A 24 -2.23 0.36 -23.50
C ASN A 24 -3.63 0.98 -23.36
N CYS A 25 -4.49 0.36 -22.55
CA CYS A 25 -5.87 0.80 -22.36
C CYS A 25 -6.31 0.61 -20.90
N VAL A 26 -7.44 1.20 -20.54
CA VAL A 26 -8.11 0.93 -19.28
C VAL A 26 -8.79 -0.43 -19.36
N ALA A 27 -8.43 -1.34 -18.49
CA ALA A 27 -8.99 -2.70 -18.46
C ALA A 27 -8.80 -3.40 -17.11
N SER A 28 -9.65 -4.38 -16.84
CA SER A 28 -9.39 -5.37 -15.80
C SER A 28 -8.24 -6.29 -16.25
N GLY A 29 -7.31 -6.57 -15.33
CA GLY A 29 -6.14 -7.41 -15.67
C GLY A 29 -6.51 -8.83 -16.10
N THR A 30 -7.60 -9.40 -15.60
CA THR A 30 -8.07 -10.73 -16.01
C THR A 30 -8.63 -10.72 -17.44
N GLU A 31 -9.42 -9.70 -17.77
CA GLU A 31 -10.02 -9.57 -19.09
C GLU A 31 -8.99 -9.26 -20.17
N ILE A 32 -8.07 -8.33 -19.90
CA ILE A 32 -7.05 -7.97 -20.88
C ILE A 32 -6.07 -9.09 -21.16
N ILE A 33 -5.68 -9.85 -20.13
CA ILE A 33 -4.82 -11.04 -20.29
C ILE A 33 -5.56 -12.10 -21.12
N LYS A 34 -6.84 -12.37 -20.84
CA LYS A 34 -7.64 -13.29 -21.64
C LYS A 34 -7.75 -12.87 -23.10
N LYS A 35 -7.88 -11.55 -23.36
CA LYS A 35 -8.02 -10.98 -24.71
C LYS A 35 -6.72 -10.99 -25.51
N LEU A 36 -5.59 -10.69 -24.88
CA LEU A 36 -4.32 -10.43 -25.54
C LEU A 36 -3.24 -11.48 -25.27
N GLY A 37 -3.51 -12.48 -24.42
CA GLY A 37 -2.53 -13.50 -24.02
C GLY A 37 -1.95 -14.27 -25.19
N ALA A 38 -2.80 -14.74 -26.11
CA ALA A 38 -2.35 -15.45 -27.34
C ALA A 38 -1.47 -14.58 -28.24
N GLU A 39 -1.79 -13.30 -28.36
CA GLU A 39 -0.96 -12.35 -29.13
C GLU A 39 0.37 -12.06 -28.41
N HIS A 40 0.35 -11.99 -27.08
CA HIS A 40 1.56 -11.89 -26.25
C HIS A 40 2.48 -13.10 -26.48
N GLU A 41 1.95 -14.33 -26.40
CA GLU A 41 2.73 -15.55 -26.67
C GLU A 41 3.36 -15.54 -28.05
N ARG A 42 2.59 -15.15 -29.08
CA ARG A 42 3.05 -15.10 -30.47
C ARG A 42 4.13 -14.04 -30.71
N THR A 43 4.05 -12.88 -30.05
CA THR A 43 4.88 -11.71 -30.38
C THR A 43 5.98 -11.40 -29.37
N GLY A 44 5.89 -11.93 -28.15
CA GLY A 44 6.75 -11.58 -27.01
C GLY A 44 6.52 -10.16 -26.47
N LYS A 45 5.54 -9.41 -27.01
CA LYS A 45 5.26 -8.05 -26.55
C LYS A 45 4.48 -8.08 -25.24
N PRO A 46 4.93 -7.44 -24.14
CA PRO A 46 4.19 -7.40 -22.90
C PRO A 46 2.84 -6.70 -23.05
N ILE A 47 1.87 -7.11 -22.23
CA ILE A 47 0.54 -6.48 -22.17
C ILE A 47 0.61 -5.33 -21.17
N VAL A 48 0.40 -4.10 -21.66
CA VAL A 48 0.35 -2.89 -20.83
C VAL A 48 -1.09 -2.44 -20.69
N TYR A 49 -1.49 -2.09 -19.47
CA TYR A 49 -2.84 -1.61 -19.18
C TYR A 49 -2.86 -0.80 -17.88
N THR A 50 -3.97 -0.13 -17.63
CA THR A 50 -4.26 0.49 -16.33
C THR A 50 -5.64 0.09 -15.85
N SER A 51 -5.82 -0.03 -14.54
CA SER A 51 -7.12 -0.20 -13.90
C SER A 51 -7.44 0.94 -12.94
N ALA A 52 -6.52 1.88 -12.77
CA ALA A 52 -6.66 3.09 -11.98
C ALA A 52 -5.70 4.16 -12.51
N ASP A 53 -5.98 5.42 -12.22
CA ASP A 53 -5.14 6.54 -12.63
C ASP A 53 -3.70 6.37 -12.14
N SER A 54 -2.75 6.71 -13.00
CA SER A 54 -1.30 6.68 -12.71
C SER A 54 -0.71 5.30 -12.35
N VAL A 55 -1.43 4.20 -12.58
CA VAL A 55 -0.97 2.83 -12.31
C VAL A 55 -0.62 2.11 -13.60
N PHE A 56 0.67 1.99 -13.90
CA PHE A 56 1.18 1.30 -15.08
C PHE A 56 1.31 -0.20 -14.79
N GLN A 57 0.47 -1.03 -15.38
CA GLN A 57 0.47 -2.47 -15.18
C GLN A 57 1.05 -3.19 -16.38
N ILE A 58 1.93 -4.16 -16.11
CA ILE A 58 2.64 -4.95 -17.11
C ILE A 58 2.33 -6.43 -16.86
N ALA A 59 1.62 -7.09 -17.78
CA ALA A 59 1.41 -8.52 -17.69
C ALA A 59 2.31 -9.28 -18.68
N VAL A 60 2.95 -10.34 -18.17
CA VAL A 60 3.85 -11.21 -18.92
C VAL A 60 3.54 -12.66 -18.57
N ASN A 61 3.46 -13.52 -19.59
CA ASN A 61 3.35 -14.97 -19.41
C ASN A 61 4.72 -15.55 -19.01
N VAL A 62 4.84 -15.99 -17.76
CA VAL A 62 6.11 -16.50 -17.23
C VAL A 62 6.46 -17.91 -17.68
N ASP A 63 5.52 -18.63 -18.28
CA ASP A 63 5.79 -19.92 -18.93
C ASP A 63 6.56 -19.72 -20.25
N CYS A 64 6.33 -18.60 -20.94
CA CYS A 64 6.97 -18.27 -22.22
C CYS A 64 8.15 -17.31 -22.06
N PHE A 65 8.04 -16.35 -21.16
CA PHE A 65 8.98 -15.23 -21.00
C PHE A 65 9.31 -15.06 -19.51
N PRO A 66 10.37 -15.68 -18.99
CA PRO A 66 10.71 -15.59 -17.58
C PRO A 66 10.93 -14.12 -17.17
N LEU A 67 10.36 -13.74 -16.02
CA LEU A 67 10.59 -12.43 -15.41
C LEU A 67 12.08 -12.30 -15.05
N ASP A 68 12.77 -11.46 -15.79
CA ASP A 68 14.16 -11.11 -15.47
C ASP A 68 14.15 -10.01 -14.40
N SER A 69 14.89 -10.23 -13.30
CA SER A 69 15.10 -9.24 -12.25
C SER A 69 15.68 -7.90 -12.77
N ARG A 70 16.33 -7.91 -13.94
CA ARG A 70 16.79 -6.72 -14.65
C ARG A 70 15.64 -5.85 -15.18
N ASN A 71 14.48 -6.43 -15.46
CA ASN A 71 13.28 -5.68 -15.87
C ASN A 71 12.66 -4.91 -14.70
N ASP A 72 12.85 -5.37 -13.47
CA ASP A 72 12.40 -4.71 -12.26
C ASP A 72 13.14 -3.37 -12.05
N ALA A 73 14.45 -3.35 -12.23
CA ALA A 73 15.25 -2.13 -12.14
C ALA A 73 14.91 -1.13 -13.27
N LYS A 74 14.55 -1.63 -14.45
CA LYS A 74 14.15 -0.83 -15.59
C LYS A 74 12.74 -0.25 -15.41
N ALA A 75 11.79 -1.03 -14.86
CA ALA A 75 10.47 -0.55 -14.52
C ALA A 75 10.51 0.61 -13.51
N ARG A 76 11.44 0.57 -12.55
CA ARG A 76 11.67 1.68 -11.61
C ARG A 76 12.16 2.96 -12.29
N LYS A 77 12.95 2.86 -13.35
CA LYS A 77 13.42 4.04 -14.10
C LYS A 77 12.28 4.77 -14.82
N ILE A 78 11.25 4.06 -15.25
CA ILE A 78 10.07 4.65 -15.87
C ILE A 78 9.29 5.52 -14.88
N LEU A 79 9.35 5.17 -13.58
CA LEU A 79 8.70 5.91 -12.51
C LEU A 79 9.42 7.23 -12.19
N THR A 80 10.72 7.30 -12.43
CA THR A 80 11.52 8.49 -12.10
C THR A 80 11.41 9.54 -13.19
N GLY A 81 10.67 10.62 -12.92
CA GLY A 81 10.55 11.78 -13.81
C GLY A 81 9.29 11.83 -14.68
N GLN A 82 8.27 11.02 -14.37
CA GLN A 82 7.00 11.00 -15.09
C GLN A 82 5.86 11.33 -14.11
N ASP A 83 5.25 12.49 -14.25
CA ASP A 83 4.14 12.93 -13.39
C ASP A 83 2.86 12.08 -13.56
N GLU A 84 2.76 11.30 -14.64
CA GLU A 84 1.58 10.49 -14.94
C GLU A 84 1.67 9.04 -14.45
N VAL A 85 2.81 8.60 -13.92
CA VAL A 85 2.98 7.23 -13.42
C VAL A 85 3.42 7.24 -11.97
N ALA A 86 2.50 6.99 -11.06
CA ALA A 86 2.77 6.91 -9.62
C ALA A 86 3.19 5.51 -9.18
N ARG A 87 2.82 4.48 -9.94
CA ARG A 87 3.10 3.07 -9.62
C ARG A 87 3.26 2.24 -10.89
N VAL A 88 4.22 1.33 -10.88
CA VAL A 88 4.32 0.23 -11.86
C VAL A 88 4.01 -1.07 -11.15
N ILE A 89 3.18 -1.92 -11.76
CA ILE A 89 2.83 -3.23 -11.24
C ILE A 89 3.17 -4.31 -12.25
N ALA A 90 4.08 -5.21 -11.90
CA ALA A 90 4.27 -6.44 -12.65
C ALA A 90 3.18 -7.47 -12.28
N ARG A 91 2.50 -7.97 -13.30
CA ARG A 91 1.39 -8.94 -13.21
C ARG A 91 1.73 -10.23 -13.96
N PRO A 92 2.62 -11.07 -13.44
CA PRO A 92 2.91 -12.34 -14.09
C PRO A 92 1.69 -13.23 -14.16
N PHE A 93 1.56 -13.97 -15.26
CA PHE A 93 0.52 -14.97 -15.47
C PHE A 93 1.11 -16.21 -16.13
N THR A 94 0.39 -17.31 -16.09
CA THR A 94 0.72 -18.61 -16.67
C THR A 94 -0.42 -19.12 -17.53
N GLY A 95 -0.20 -20.18 -18.29
CA GLY A 95 -1.22 -20.85 -19.10
C GLY A 95 -1.09 -20.53 -20.59
N HIS A 96 -1.89 -21.24 -21.40
CA HIS A 96 -1.88 -21.21 -22.86
C HIS A 96 -3.29 -21.28 -23.43
N ASP A 97 -3.44 -20.95 -24.71
CA ASP A 97 -4.66 -21.16 -25.49
C ASP A 97 -5.93 -20.55 -24.84
N GLY A 98 -5.80 -19.39 -24.22
CA GLY A 98 -6.93 -18.67 -23.59
C GLY A 98 -7.21 -19.08 -22.13
N ASN A 99 -6.53 -20.09 -21.61
CA ASN A 99 -6.63 -20.55 -20.23
C ASN A 99 -5.54 -19.92 -19.36
N TYR A 100 -5.63 -18.61 -19.14
CA TYR A 100 -4.62 -17.83 -18.42
C TYR A 100 -4.99 -17.64 -16.95
N VAL A 101 -4.01 -17.81 -16.06
CA VAL A 101 -4.17 -17.61 -14.62
C VAL A 101 -3.06 -16.67 -14.12
N ARG A 102 -3.43 -15.64 -13.36
CA ARG A 102 -2.44 -14.77 -12.70
C ARG A 102 -1.72 -15.53 -11.59
N THR A 103 -0.42 -15.35 -11.49
CA THR A 103 0.39 -15.93 -10.41
C THR A 103 0.35 -15.02 -9.17
N SER A 104 0.84 -15.56 -8.04
CA SER A 104 1.05 -14.81 -6.80
C SER A 104 2.27 -13.87 -6.86
N ASP A 105 3.13 -13.98 -7.88
CA ASP A 105 4.40 -13.27 -7.99
C ASP A 105 4.24 -11.82 -8.48
N ARG A 106 3.14 -11.19 -8.07
CA ARG A 106 2.91 -9.75 -8.29
C ARG A 106 4.02 -8.95 -7.61
N ARG A 107 4.55 -7.95 -8.32
CA ARG A 107 5.50 -6.99 -7.78
C ARG A 107 4.99 -5.58 -8.01
N ASP A 108 4.93 -4.80 -6.96
CA ASP A 108 4.50 -3.40 -6.98
C ASP A 108 5.73 -2.50 -6.80
N TYR A 109 5.92 -1.58 -7.73
CA TYR A 109 6.97 -0.56 -7.68
C TYR A 109 6.29 0.80 -7.54
N ALA A 110 6.37 1.39 -6.35
CA ALA A 110 5.93 2.75 -6.09
C ALA A 110 7.08 3.73 -6.33
N ILE A 111 6.76 4.97 -6.67
CA ILE A 111 7.71 6.07 -6.55
C ILE A 111 8.08 6.25 -5.08
N LEU A 112 9.30 6.71 -4.84
CA LEU A 112 9.69 7.12 -3.50
C LEU A 112 8.76 8.24 -3.02
N PRO A 113 8.43 8.30 -1.74
CA PRO A 113 7.73 9.45 -1.19
C PRO A 113 8.45 10.75 -1.59
N PRO A 114 7.73 11.76 -2.10
CA PRO A 114 8.38 12.94 -2.70
C PRO A 114 9.16 13.80 -1.70
N ASP A 115 8.80 13.75 -0.43
CA ASP A 115 9.37 14.60 0.60
C ASP A 115 9.87 13.79 1.80
N TYR A 116 10.62 14.48 2.65
CA TYR A 116 11.17 13.96 3.90
C TYR A 116 10.03 13.78 4.93
N ASN A 117 9.42 12.60 4.97
CA ASN A 117 8.26 12.27 5.79
C ASN A 117 8.64 11.76 7.20
N LEU A 118 7.62 11.42 8.02
CA LEU A 118 7.80 10.91 9.38
C LEU A 118 8.76 9.72 9.47
N LEU A 119 8.66 8.76 8.53
CA LEU A 119 9.50 7.55 8.59
C LEU A 119 10.98 7.88 8.44
N HIS A 120 11.32 8.86 7.58
CA HIS A 120 12.69 9.35 7.46
C HIS A 120 13.13 10.05 8.73
N ARG A 121 12.30 10.95 9.30
CA ARG A 121 12.61 11.66 10.54
C ARG A 121 12.93 10.69 11.67
N LEU A 122 12.10 9.69 11.86
CA LEU A 122 12.31 8.70 12.89
C LEU A 122 13.59 7.91 12.66
N LYS A 123 13.78 7.38 11.45
CA LYS A 123 14.96 6.59 11.10
C LYS A 123 16.26 7.36 11.30
N ASP A 124 16.34 8.60 10.81
CA ASP A 124 17.56 9.43 10.89
C ASP A 124 17.88 9.85 12.32
N GLN A 125 16.89 9.84 13.21
CA GLN A 125 17.07 10.06 14.64
C GLN A 125 17.24 8.76 15.44
N ASN A 126 17.51 7.64 14.74
CA ASN A 126 17.75 6.32 15.31
C ASN A 126 16.54 5.70 16.04
N TYR A 127 15.33 6.10 15.68
CA TYR A 127 14.12 5.38 16.09
C TYR A 127 13.92 4.16 15.22
N ASP A 128 13.29 3.14 15.80
CA ASP A 128 12.78 1.99 15.04
C ASP A 128 11.59 2.41 14.19
N VAL A 129 11.55 1.98 12.94
CA VAL A 129 10.41 2.12 12.03
C VAL A 129 10.11 0.74 11.48
N TRP A 130 9.20 0.04 12.14
CA TRP A 130 8.83 -1.33 11.81
C TRP A 130 7.53 -1.38 11.03
N ALA A 131 7.62 -1.84 9.80
CA ALA A 131 6.52 -1.95 8.85
C ALA A 131 5.92 -3.36 8.88
N VAL A 132 4.59 -3.46 9.05
CA VAL A 132 3.85 -4.71 9.04
C VAL A 132 2.80 -4.69 7.94
N GLY A 133 2.71 -5.76 7.16
CA GLY A 133 1.83 -5.84 6.00
C GLY A 133 2.39 -5.11 4.78
N LYS A 134 1.60 -4.26 4.14
CA LYS A 134 1.98 -3.55 2.90
C LYS A 134 2.71 -2.22 3.09
N ILE A 135 3.04 -1.83 4.29
CA ILE A 135 3.68 -0.53 4.57
C ILE A 135 5.00 -0.39 3.80
N GLU A 136 5.80 -1.46 3.73
CA GLU A 136 7.05 -1.43 2.94
C GLU A 136 6.80 -1.14 1.47
N ASP A 137 5.80 -1.80 0.88
CA ASP A 137 5.44 -1.60 -0.53
C ASP A 137 4.92 -0.18 -0.80
N ILE A 138 4.08 0.36 0.11
CA ILE A 138 3.51 1.71 0.02
C ILE A 138 4.60 2.77 0.03
N PHE A 139 5.58 2.64 0.91
CA PHE A 139 6.68 3.59 1.05
C PHE A 139 7.92 3.20 0.24
N ALA A 140 7.86 2.16 -0.60
CA ALA A 140 8.99 1.65 -1.39
C ALA A 140 10.24 1.36 -0.53
N GLY A 141 10.05 0.90 0.70
CA GLY A 141 11.10 0.63 1.68
C GLY A 141 11.75 1.88 2.29
N SER A 142 11.31 3.08 1.89
CA SER A 142 11.93 4.34 2.27
C SER A 142 11.60 4.71 3.72
N GLY A 143 12.63 5.01 4.52
CA GLY A 143 12.47 5.36 5.93
C GLY A 143 12.17 4.18 6.86
N ILE A 144 12.14 2.93 6.37
CA ILE A 144 11.84 1.73 7.15
C ILE A 144 13.13 1.10 7.65
N THR A 145 13.13 0.62 8.91
CA THR A 145 14.26 -0.09 9.53
C THR A 145 14.05 -1.60 9.55
N ARG A 146 12.79 -2.06 9.58
CA ARG A 146 12.42 -3.48 9.53
C ARG A 146 11.05 -3.64 8.87
N ALA A 147 10.90 -4.62 7.97
CA ALA A 147 9.64 -4.93 7.33
C ALA A 147 9.24 -6.40 7.51
N ILE A 148 7.95 -6.65 7.70
CA ILE A 148 7.38 -8.00 7.84
C ILE A 148 6.09 -8.06 7.03
N HIS A 149 6.10 -8.84 5.96
CA HIS A 149 4.90 -9.10 5.17
C HIS A 149 3.96 -10.06 5.91
N THR A 150 2.67 -9.91 5.67
CA THR A 150 1.61 -10.68 6.32
C THR A 150 0.68 -11.33 5.32
N LYS A 151 0.07 -12.45 5.71
CA LYS A 151 -0.83 -13.24 4.86
C LYS A 151 -2.26 -12.70 4.85
N ASN A 152 -2.71 -12.18 6.00
CA ASN A 152 -4.06 -11.68 6.24
C ASN A 152 -4.04 -10.72 7.45
N ASN A 153 -5.19 -10.15 7.80
CA ASN A 153 -5.30 -9.20 8.90
C ASN A 153 -4.92 -9.80 10.26
N MET A 154 -5.34 -11.02 10.54
CA MET A 154 -5.05 -11.66 11.83
C MET A 154 -3.56 -11.99 12.00
N ASP A 155 -2.89 -12.42 10.94
CA ASP A 155 -1.43 -12.54 10.91
C ASP A 155 -0.75 -11.18 11.16
N GLY A 156 -1.32 -10.10 10.62
CA GLY A 156 -0.88 -8.72 10.89
C GLY A 156 -1.00 -8.35 12.38
N VAL A 157 -2.09 -8.72 13.01
CA VAL A 157 -2.28 -8.52 14.47
C VAL A 157 -1.27 -9.35 15.26
N ASP A 158 -1.08 -10.65 14.91
CA ASP A 158 -0.11 -11.53 15.58
C ASP A 158 1.31 -10.96 15.48
N VAL A 159 1.71 -10.51 14.31
CA VAL A 159 3.02 -9.87 14.08
C VAL A 159 3.14 -8.61 14.94
N THR A 160 2.13 -7.74 14.94
CA THR A 160 2.12 -6.49 15.71
C THR A 160 2.30 -6.77 17.21
N VAL A 161 1.47 -7.66 17.77
CA VAL A 161 1.56 -8.04 19.21
C VAL A 161 2.93 -8.66 19.55
N ARG A 162 3.50 -9.44 18.64
CA ARG A 162 4.85 -10.00 18.83
C ARG A 162 5.91 -8.90 18.86
N LEU A 163 5.85 -7.95 17.92
CA LEU A 163 6.80 -6.82 17.85
C LEU A 163 6.71 -5.91 19.07
N MET A 164 5.51 -5.66 19.61
CA MET A 164 5.30 -4.87 20.83
C MET A 164 5.99 -5.48 22.05
N LYS A 165 6.24 -6.79 22.06
CA LYS A 165 6.97 -7.50 23.12
C LYS A 165 8.49 -7.44 22.95
N GLU A 166 8.98 -7.02 21.79
CA GLU A 166 10.40 -6.79 21.56
C GLU A 166 10.78 -5.41 22.15
N LYS A 167 12.05 -5.25 22.49
CA LYS A 167 12.57 -3.93 22.92
C LYS A 167 12.75 -3.05 21.70
N SER A 168 11.77 -2.20 21.44
CA SER A 168 11.79 -1.19 20.37
C SER A 168 11.55 0.20 20.94
N HIS A 169 12.03 1.21 20.22
CA HIS A 169 11.78 2.61 20.53
C HIS A 169 11.49 3.33 19.23
N GLY A 170 10.21 3.60 18.95
CA GLY A 170 9.81 4.24 17.70
C GLY A 170 8.39 3.88 17.26
N LEU A 171 8.23 3.46 16.02
CA LEU A 171 6.94 3.24 15.37
C LEU A 171 6.79 1.79 14.87
N ILE A 172 5.72 1.13 15.28
CA ILE A 172 5.20 -0.06 14.60
C ILE A 172 4.03 0.39 13.74
N PHE A 173 4.19 0.32 12.43
CA PHE A 173 3.18 0.74 11.46
C PHE A 173 2.59 -0.47 10.77
N THR A 174 1.32 -0.78 11.08
CA THR A 174 0.63 -1.98 10.59
C THR A 174 -0.47 -1.61 9.60
N ASN A 175 -0.50 -2.29 8.46
CA ASN A 175 -1.59 -2.20 7.48
C ASN A 175 -2.37 -3.51 7.42
N LEU A 176 -3.66 -3.46 7.75
CA LEU A 176 -4.59 -4.59 7.71
C LEU A 176 -5.36 -4.56 6.39
N VAL A 177 -4.80 -5.17 5.35
CA VAL A 177 -5.16 -4.98 3.94
C VAL A 177 -6.50 -5.57 3.53
N GLU A 178 -7.05 -6.57 4.26
CA GLU A 178 -8.26 -7.28 3.82
C GLU A 178 -9.51 -6.39 3.82
N PHE A 179 -9.55 -5.33 4.63
CA PHE A 179 -10.64 -4.35 4.61
C PHE A 179 -10.80 -3.73 3.22
N ASP A 180 -9.69 -3.44 2.56
CA ASP A 180 -9.67 -2.97 1.19
C ASP A 180 -9.80 -4.11 0.17
N SER A 181 -8.85 -5.05 0.17
CA SER A 181 -8.65 -6.01 -0.91
C SER A 181 -9.68 -7.14 -0.95
N SER A 182 -10.13 -7.62 0.21
CA SER A 182 -11.00 -8.79 0.31
C SER A 182 -12.48 -8.42 0.41
N TRP A 183 -12.80 -7.29 1.05
CA TRP A 183 -14.18 -6.89 1.33
C TRP A 183 -14.58 -5.57 0.68
N GLY A 184 -13.78 -4.51 0.77
CA GLY A 184 -14.07 -3.20 0.24
C GLY A 184 -14.26 -3.21 -1.27
N HIS A 185 -13.24 -3.55 -2.02
CA HIS A 185 -13.28 -3.69 -3.49
C HIS A 185 -14.22 -4.80 -3.98
N ARG A 186 -14.56 -5.77 -3.14
CA ARG A 186 -15.49 -6.87 -3.46
C ARG A 186 -16.93 -6.57 -3.10
N ARG A 187 -17.19 -5.43 -2.46
CA ARG A 187 -18.52 -5.04 -1.98
C ARG A 187 -19.15 -6.07 -1.05
N ASP A 188 -18.29 -6.72 -0.26
CA ASP A 188 -18.69 -7.67 0.77
C ASP A 188 -18.85 -6.95 2.13
N ALA A 189 -20.02 -6.34 2.32
CA ALA A 189 -20.32 -5.62 3.56
C ALA A 189 -20.40 -6.56 4.78
N ALA A 190 -20.80 -7.80 4.58
CA ALA A 190 -20.88 -8.79 5.66
C ALA A 190 -19.48 -9.22 6.11
N GLY A 191 -18.59 -9.51 5.14
CA GLY A 191 -17.19 -9.81 5.42
C GLY A 191 -16.46 -8.64 6.04
N TYR A 192 -16.72 -7.40 5.59
CA TYR A 192 -16.16 -6.19 6.18
C TYR A 192 -16.56 -6.03 7.65
N GLY A 193 -17.86 -6.17 7.95
CA GLY A 193 -18.38 -6.15 9.32
C GLY A 193 -17.77 -7.25 10.20
N LYS A 194 -17.68 -8.47 9.66
CA LYS A 194 -17.02 -9.59 10.38
C LYS A 194 -15.54 -9.31 10.65
N GLY A 195 -14.82 -8.72 9.69
CA GLY A 195 -13.43 -8.32 9.87
C GLY A 195 -13.23 -7.30 10.98
N LEU A 196 -14.18 -6.34 11.14
CA LEU A 196 -14.18 -5.40 12.27
C LEU A 196 -14.40 -6.10 13.62
N GLU A 197 -15.37 -7.03 13.69
CA GLU A 197 -15.62 -7.85 14.90
C GLU A 197 -14.39 -8.70 15.27
N ASP A 198 -13.74 -9.31 14.28
CA ASP A 198 -12.54 -10.12 14.49
C ASP A 198 -11.37 -9.28 14.99
N PHE A 199 -11.19 -8.07 14.46
CA PHE A 199 -10.19 -7.13 14.95
C PHE A 199 -10.52 -6.63 16.37
N ASP A 200 -11.77 -6.28 16.66
CA ASP A 200 -12.23 -5.84 17.97
C ASP A 200 -11.98 -6.91 19.04
N ALA A 201 -12.25 -8.18 18.71
CA ALA A 201 -11.98 -9.31 19.59
C ALA A 201 -10.48 -9.49 19.94
N ARG A 202 -9.58 -9.03 19.05
CA ARG A 202 -8.13 -9.07 19.24
C ARG A 202 -7.57 -7.80 19.92
N LEU A 203 -8.35 -6.72 19.97
CA LEU A 203 -7.91 -5.44 20.53
C LEU A 203 -7.42 -5.52 22.00
N PRO A 204 -8.04 -6.33 22.90
CA PRO A 204 -7.52 -6.53 24.24
C PRO A 204 -6.09 -7.10 24.30
N GLU A 205 -5.68 -7.90 23.33
CA GLU A 205 -4.31 -8.43 23.25
C GLU A 205 -3.31 -7.33 22.91
N ILE A 206 -3.67 -6.44 21.96
CA ILE A 206 -2.85 -5.28 21.59
C ILE A 206 -2.71 -4.36 22.80
N ILE A 207 -3.83 -4.01 23.44
CA ILE A 207 -3.83 -3.14 24.63
C ILE A 207 -3.03 -3.76 25.78
N GLY A 208 -3.16 -5.07 25.98
CA GLY A 208 -2.41 -5.79 27.01
C GLY A 208 -0.91 -5.92 26.76
N ALA A 209 -0.47 -5.71 25.49
CA ALA A 209 0.95 -5.71 25.13
C ALA A 209 1.58 -4.31 25.18
N MET A 210 0.81 -3.24 25.36
CA MET A 210 1.30 -1.86 25.46
C MET A 210 2.07 -1.61 26.76
N ASN A 211 3.12 -0.84 26.68
CA ASN A 211 3.78 -0.24 27.83
C ASN A 211 3.06 1.05 28.24
N ASP A 212 3.41 1.57 29.43
CA ASP A 212 2.80 2.77 29.98
C ASP A 212 2.99 4.03 29.09
N ASP A 213 4.08 4.07 28.35
CA ASP A 213 4.44 5.18 27.45
C ASP A 213 4.04 4.93 25.98
N ASP A 214 3.36 3.83 25.69
CA ASP A 214 2.88 3.58 24.33
C ASP A 214 1.58 4.31 24.03
N ILE A 215 1.40 4.72 22.78
CA ILE A 215 0.11 5.13 22.22
C ILE A 215 -0.29 4.20 21.07
N LEU A 216 -1.56 3.85 21.04
CA LEU A 216 -2.18 3.13 19.92
C LEU A 216 -3.02 4.12 19.13
N ILE A 217 -2.77 4.21 17.82
CA ILE A 217 -3.58 4.98 16.89
C ILE A 217 -4.21 4.01 15.89
N ILE A 218 -5.52 4.03 15.79
CA ILE A 218 -6.28 3.24 14.82
C ILE A 218 -6.95 4.21 13.86
N ASN A 219 -6.67 4.06 12.57
CA ASN A 219 -7.23 4.90 11.51
C ASN A 219 -7.40 4.08 10.22
N ALA A 220 -7.97 4.68 9.19
CA ALA A 220 -7.90 4.20 7.82
C ALA A 220 -7.03 5.14 6.98
N ASP A 221 -6.50 4.66 5.87
CA ASP A 221 -5.74 5.43 4.88
C ASP A 221 -6.64 6.10 3.83
N HIS A 222 -7.83 5.55 3.61
CA HIS A 222 -8.88 6.09 2.73
C HIS A 222 -10.25 5.51 3.10
N GLY A 223 -11.31 6.02 2.46
CA GLY A 223 -12.64 5.42 2.49
C GLY A 223 -12.73 4.22 1.55
N CYS A 224 -13.48 3.23 1.95
CA CYS A 224 -13.82 2.07 1.10
C CYS A 224 -15.16 1.48 1.56
N ASP A 225 -16.27 2.18 1.27
CA ASP A 225 -17.61 1.73 1.64
C ASP A 225 -18.02 0.51 0.82
N PRO A 226 -18.16 -0.68 1.44
CA PRO A 226 -18.52 -1.90 0.73
C PRO A 226 -19.98 -1.91 0.27
N THR A 227 -20.78 -0.92 0.61
CA THR A 227 -22.19 -0.79 0.17
C THR A 227 -22.35 0.18 -1.01
N PHE A 228 -21.30 0.92 -1.37
CA PHE A 228 -21.34 1.88 -2.47
C PHE A 228 -21.22 1.18 -3.84
N LYS A 229 -21.65 1.85 -4.90
CA LYS A 229 -21.58 1.33 -6.28
C LYS A 229 -20.15 1.27 -6.81
N GLY A 230 -19.89 0.32 -7.72
CA GLY A 230 -18.58 0.16 -8.36
C GLY A 230 -17.59 -0.61 -7.51
N THR A 231 -16.32 -0.58 -7.85
CA THR A 231 -15.23 -1.33 -7.19
C THR A 231 -14.09 -0.43 -6.69
N ASP A 232 -14.22 0.89 -6.86
CA ASP A 232 -13.20 1.85 -6.45
C ASP A 232 -13.37 2.27 -4.99
N HIS A 233 -12.35 2.94 -4.46
CA HIS A 233 -12.43 3.58 -3.15
C HIS A 233 -13.51 4.64 -3.11
N THR A 234 -14.01 4.93 -1.94
CA THR A 234 -15.04 5.94 -1.68
C THR A 234 -14.47 7.06 -0.81
N ARG A 235 -15.21 8.16 -0.68
CA ARG A 235 -14.72 9.38 0.00
C ARG A 235 -15.53 9.66 1.26
N GLU A 236 -15.20 8.93 2.31
CA GLU A 236 -15.73 9.17 3.65
C GLU A 236 -14.68 9.82 4.55
N TYR A 237 -15.14 10.44 5.61
CA TYR A 237 -14.29 10.74 6.76
C TYR A 237 -13.85 9.43 7.39
N ILE A 238 -12.55 9.26 7.56
CA ILE A 238 -12.00 8.09 8.22
C ILE A 238 -12.00 8.27 9.75
N PRO A 239 -12.11 7.18 10.52
CA PRO A 239 -11.93 7.24 11.97
C PRO A 239 -10.48 7.53 12.34
N VAL A 240 -10.29 8.25 13.45
CA VAL A 240 -9.00 8.35 14.15
C VAL A 240 -9.25 8.14 15.63
N LEU A 241 -8.85 6.97 16.13
CA LEU A 241 -9.00 6.59 17.53
C LEU A 241 -7.61 6.55 18.16
N VAL A 242 -7.46 7.19 19.32
CA VAL A 242 -6.19 7.24 20.04
C VAL A 242 -6.39 6.71 21.45
N TYR A 243 -5.56 5.75 21.85
CA TYR A 243 -5.60 5.13 23.16
C TYR A 243 -4.21 5.07 23.79
N GLY A 244 -4.12 5.26 25.09
CA GLY A 244 -2.91 5.13 25.88
C GLY A 244 -3.12 5.57 27.32
N LYS A 245 -2.22 5.19 28.22
CA LYS A 245 -2.29 5.55 29.64
C LYS A 245 -2.24 7.08 29.85
N ASN A 246 -1.45 7.76 29.03
CA ASN A 246 -1.26 9.21 29.07
C ASN A 246 -2.19 9.98 28.13
N ILE A 247 -3.24 9.33 27.63
CA ILE A 247 -4.21 9.91 26.70
C ILE A 247 -5.54 10.14 27.42
N ARG A 248 -6.12 11.32 27.20
CA ARG A 248 -7.46 11.70 27.72
C ARG A 248 -8.56 11.16 26.83
N PRO A 249 -9.68 10.67 27.37
CA PRO A 249 -10.86 10.31 26.58
C PRO A 249 -11.62 11.56 26.14
N VAL A 250 -11.19 12.18 25.04
CA VAL A 250 -11.77 13.42 24.51
C VAL A 250 -12.09 13.28 23.02
N ASN A 251 -13.09 14.00 22.57
CA ASN A 251 -13.31 14.22 21.15
C ASN A 251 -12.47 15.44 20.72
N PHE A 252 -11.42 15.19 19.94
CA PHE A 252 -10.53 16.23 19.44
C PHE A 252 -10.95 16.81 18.08
N GLY A 253 -12.15 16.45 17.60
CA GLY A 253 -12.76 16.99 16.37
C GLY A 253 -12.24 16.37 15.09
N THR A 254 -12.71 16.91 13.97
CA THR A 254 -12.26 16.49 12.63
C THR A 254 -10.95 17.18 12.28
N ARG A 255 -10.02 16.43 11.71
CA ARG A 255 -8.74 16.93 11.21
C ARG A 255 -8.81 17.16 9.70
N ASN A 256 -7.99 18.07 9.21
CA ASN A 256 -8.00 18.48 7.80
C ASN A 256 -6.96 17.74 6.95
N CYS A 257 -5.99 17.07 7.58
CA CYS A 257 -4.88 16.46 6.90
C CYS A 257 -4.47 15.13 7.58
N PHE A 258 -4.17 14.11 6.79
CA PHE A 258 -3.60 12.85 7.30
C PHE A 258 -2.24 13.05 7.98
N ALA A 259 -1.46 14.03 7.52
CA ALA A 259 -0.16 14.36 8.09
C ALA A 259 -0.24 14.83 9.57
N ASP A 260 -1.43 15.21 10.05
CA ASP A 260 -1.65 15.57 11.45
C ASP A 260 -1.36 14.39 12.39
N ILE A 261 -1.66 13.16 11.95
CA ILE A 261 -1.30 11.93 12.69
C ILE A 261 0.23 11.82 12.76
N GLY A 262 0.90 11.98 11.61
CA GLY A 262 2.36 11.92 11.55
C GLY A 262 3.04 12.99 12.41
N GLN A 263 2.53 14.22 12.38
CA GLN A 263 3.03 15.32 13.21
C GLN A 263 2.81 15.05 14.71
N THR A 264 1.66 14.46 15.07
CA THR A 264 1.36 14.07 16.46
C THR A 264 2.30 12.97 16.96
N ILE A 265 2.61 11.98 16.10
CA ILE A 265 3.57 10.93 16.42
C ILE A 265 4.97 11.53 16.61
N ALA A 266 5.43 12.40 15.70
CA ALA A 266 6.73 13.06 15.82
C ALA A 266 6.86 13.79 17.16
N GLU A 267 5.86 14.59 17.52
CA GLU A 267 5.85 15.32 18.78
C GLU A 267 5.82 14.36 20.00
N TYR A 268 5.01 13.30 19.94
CA TYR A 268 4.87 12.35 21.04
C TYR A 268 6.19 11.63 21.36
N VAL A 269 6.93 11.21 20.35
CA VAL A 269 8.20 10.52 20.55
C VAL A 269 9.39 11.49 20.73
N GLY A 270 9.17 12.80 20.61
CA GLY A 270 10.21 13.81 20.71
C GLY A 270 11.10 13.91 19.47
N ALA A 271 10.58 13.48 18.31
CA ALA A 271 11.28 13.64 17.03
C ALA A 271 11.08 15.05 16.46
N GLU A 272 11.97 15.43 15.52
CA GLU A 272 11.80 16.69 14.80
C GLU A 272 10.49 16.72 14.00
N PRO A 273 9.84 17.90 13.89
CA PRO A 273 8.62 18.07 13.14
C PRO A 273 8.76 17.66 11.67
N ILE A 274 7.68 17.15 11.08
CA ILE A 274 7.57 16.95 9.64
C ILE A 274 7.09 18.25 8.96
N ILE A 275 7.25 18.33 7.64
CA ILE A 275 7.00 19.57 6.88
C ILE A 275 5.50 19.94 6.87
N THR A 276 4.62 18.94 6.89
CA THR A 276 3.18 19.10 6.73
C THR A 276 2.42 18.52 7.93
N GLY A 277 1.25 19.06 8.21
CA GLY A 277 0.38 18.61 9.29
C GLY A 277 0.49 19.46 10.54
N GLU A 278 -0.50 19.34 11.39
CA GLU A 278 -0.61 20.02 12.68
C GLU A 278 -0.87 18.98 13.78
N SER A 279 0.01 18.93 14.77
CA SER A 279 -0.16 18.01 15.90
C SER A 279 -1.43 18.32 16.69
N PHE A 280 -2.10 17.27 17.12
CA PHE A 280 -3.22 17.35 18.07
C PHE A 280 -2.86 16.79 19.45
N LEU A 281 -1.56 16.58 19.72
CA LEU A 281 -1.10 15.98 20.98
C LEU A 281 -1.59 16.77 22.20
N GLU A 282 -1.49 18.09 22.18
CA GLU A 282 -1.95 18.95 23.28
C GLU A 282 -3.44 18.74 23.63
N ARG A 283 -4.25 18.39 22.63
CA ARG A 283 -5.68 18.14 22.83
C ARG A 283 -5.97 16.81 23.51
N ILE A 284 -5.10 15.82 23.38
CA ILE A 284 -5.30 14.45 23.84
C ILE A 284 -4.40 14.02 25.01
N ALA A 285 -3.28 14.70 25.25
CA ALA A 285 -2.38 14.39 26.35
C ALA A 285 -3.00 14.70 27.72
N ARG A 286 -2.68 13.89 28.74
CA ARG A 286 -3.06 14.11 30.15
C ARG A 286 -2.14 15.09 30.82
#